data_a32d772c8ecf98b7d9fea90b37f9fd05
#
_entry.id   a32d772c8ecf98b7d9fea90b37f9fd05
#
_cell.length_a   1.000
_cell.length_b   1.000
_cell.length_c   1.000
_cell.angle_alpha   90.00
_cell.angle_beta   90.00
_cell.angle_gamma   90.00
#
_symmetry.space_group_name_H-M   'P 1'
#
loop_
_entity.id
_entity.type
_entity.pdbx_description
1 polymer ?
#
loop_
_entity_poly.entity_id
_entity_poly.type
_entity_poly.pdbx_seq_one_letter_code
_entity_poly.pdbx_strand_id
1 'polypeptide(L)'
;MKTFVPLIVVSLFFSAALHAQSPKSKNAPKKTKDSATKPNSLFLDVHHLGAGKVTAKDVAAAHQKDLAVEKKYGVNIIKYWLDEKNGDVYCLASAPDSESLRATHAEAHGLVPDAIRKVSEGKRAQALKNKNLYLDIHELGPGKVTAKDVAGAHEKDLQVQKKYGVNLITYWVDEKNGTVMCLAEAADSTDLIKTHKEAHGLVPQKVMKVKEGQ
;
A
#
# COMPACT_ATOMS: atom_id res chain seq x y z
N MET A 1 -61.39 5.85 -30.61
CA MET A 1 -61.70 6.72 -31.73
C MET A 1 -61.07 8.08 -31.48
N LYS A 2 -60.09 8.42 -32.21
CA LYS A 2 -59.72 9.68 -32.89
C LYS A 2 -58.23 9.63 -33.21
N THR A 3 -58.02 9.28 -34.43
CA THR A 3 -56.79 9.37 -35.21
C THR A 3 -56.43 10.84 -35.43
N PHE A 4 -55.11 11.14 -35.35
CA PHE A 4 -54.51 12.28 -36.03
C PHE A 4 -53.17 11.90 -36.64
N VAL A 5 -53.08 12.11 -37.93
CA VAL A 5 -52.03 11.81 -38.91
C VAL A 5 -51.16 13.08 -39.11
N PRO A 6 -49.95 12.99 -39.65
CA PRO A 6 -48.84 13.92 -39.45
C PRO A 6 -48.81 15.08 -40.46
N LEU A 7 -48.02 16.09 -40.10
CA LEU A 7 -47.65 17.14 -41.05
C LEU A 7 -46.14 17.09 -41.32
N ILE A 8 -45.84 16.68 -42.55
CA ILE A 8 -44.51 16.75 -43.15
C ILE A 8 -44.32 18.19 -43.65
N VAL A 9 -43.26 18.85 -43.22
CA VAL A 9 -42.78 20.07 -43.87
C VAL A 9 -41.38 19.79 -44.42
N VAL A 10 -41.34 19.67 -45.71
CA VAL A 10 -40.14 19.69 -46.56
C VAL A 10 -39.77 21.15 -46.80
N SER A 11 -38.59 21.57 -46.50
CA SER A 11 -38.03 22.83 -47.00
C SER A 11 -36.67 22.58 -47.61
N LEU A 12 -36.64 22.91 -48.90
CA LEU A 12 -35.52 22.79 -49.82
C LEU A 12 -34.55 23.99 -49.71
N PHE A 13 -33.29 23.68 -49.85
CA PHE A 13 -32.20 24.39 -50.52
C PHE A 13 -31.74 25.77 -50.11
N PHE A 14 -30.44 25.89 -49.85
CA PHE A 14 -29.56 26.65 -50.76
C PHE A 14 -28.06 26.24 -50.50
N SER A 15 -27.43 25.75 -51.58
CA SER A 15 -26.00 25.54 -51.64
C SER A 15 -25.29 26.88 -51.88
N ALA A 16 -24.40 27.26 -51.05
CA ALA A 16 -23.38 28.28 -51.33
C ALA A 16 -21.99 27.72 -51.04
N ALA A 17 -21.28 27.36 -52.09
CA ALA A 17 -19.88 26.99 -52.03
C ALA A 17 -19.02 28.28 -51.82
N LEU A 18 -18.47 28.43 -50.63
CA LEU A 18 -17.41 29.41 -50.37
C LEU A 18 -16.09 28.68 -50.23
N HIS A 19 -15.18 28.88 -51.17
CA HIS A 19 -13.77 28.50 -51.07
C HIS A 19 -13.13 29.39 -50.02
N ALA A 20 -12.80 28.84 -48.85
CA ALA A 20 -11.94 29.48 -47.89
C ALA A 20 -10.62 28.72 -47.83
N GLN A 21 -9.55 29.40 -48.20
CA GLN A 21 -8.17 28.93 -48.16
C GLN A 21 -7.77 28.63 -46.71
N SER A 22 -7.25 27.44 -46.47
CA SER A 22 -6.65 27.03 -45.18
C SER A 22 -5.33 27.81 -44.90
N PRO A 23 -5.17 28.45 -43.75
CA PRO A 23 -3.87 28.89 -43.33
C PRO A 23 -3.04 27.70 -42.87
N LYS A 24 -1.84 27.54 -43.44
CA LYS A 24 -0.82 26.56 -42.99
C LYS A 24 -0.43 26.82 -41.53
N SER A 25 -1.01 26.06 -40.61
CA SER A 25 -0.54 26.02 -39.22
C SER A 25 0.80 25.27 -39.16
N LYS A 26 1.87 26.01 -38.98
CA LYS A 26 3.17 25.49 -38.58
C LYS A 26 3.14 25.28 -37.05
N ASN A 27 2.53 24.24 -36.60
CA ASN A 27 2.73 23.75 -35.24
C ASN A 27 3.24 22.31 -35.32
N ALA A 28 4.58 22.18 -35.34
CA ALA A 28 5.23 20.92 -35.02
C ALA A 28 4.79 20.49 -33.62
N PRO A 29 4.53 19.19 -33.37
CA PRO A 29 4.20 18.73 -32.05
C PRO A 29 5.39 19.03 -31.13
N LYS A 30 5.14 19.85 -30.09
CA LYS A 30 6.08 20.08 -29.01
C LYS A 30 6.40 18.72 -28.40
N LYS A 31 7.63 18.23 -28.55
CA LYS A 31 8.11 17.06 -27.82
C LYS A 31 7.75 17.27 -26.35
N THR A 32 6.82 16.48 -25.85
CA THR A 32 6.58 16.33 -24.43
C THR A 32 7.93 15.96 -23.82
N LYS A 33 8.42 16.81 -22.91
CA LYS A 33 9.58 16.49 -22.06
C LYS A 33 9.30 15.11 -21.48
N ASP A 34 10.22 14.17 -21.66
CA ASP A 34 10.28 12.94 -20.89
C ASP A 34 10.17 13.35 -19.43
N SER A 35 9.02 13.09 -18.83
CA SER A 35 8.85 13.13 -17.40
C SER A 35 9.77 12.04 -16.87
N ALA A 36 10.93 12.42 -16.36
CA ALA A 36 11.80 11.51 -15.62
C ALA A 36 10.92 10.88 -14.55
N THR A 37 10.59 9.59 -14.72
CA THR A 37 9.77 8.85 -13.78
C THR A 37 10.49 8.89 -12.44
N LYS A 38 9.84 9.50 -11.45
CA LYS A 38 10.35 9.55 -10.09
C LYS A 38 10.65 8.12 -9.63
N PRO A 39 11.83 7.83 -9.07
CA PRO A 39 12.12 6.47 -8.61
C PRO A 39 11.09 6.05 -7.56
N ASN A 40 10.65 4.80 -7.64
CA ASN A 40 9.69 4.25 -6.70
C ASN A 40 10.23 4.30 -5.27
N SER A 41 9.33 4.56 -4.34
CA SER A 41 9.55 4.47 -2.90
C SER A 41 8.76 3.30 -2.33
N LEU A 42 9.18 2.81 -1.17
CA LEU A 42 8.45 1.78 -0.45
C LEU A 42 7.36 2.43 0.40
N PHE A 43 6.18 1.85 0.35
CA PHE A 43 5.02 2.26 1.15
C PHE A 43 4.43 1.05 1.87
N LEU A 44 3.94 1.32 3.07
CA LEU A 44 3.10 0.40 3.82
C LEU A 44 1.76 1.09 4.04
N ASP A 45 0.70 0.50 3.53
CA ASP A 45 -0.65 0.99 3.72
C ASP A 45 -1.44 0.10 4.67
N VAL A 46 -2.54 0.61 5.20
CA VAL A 46 -3.40 -0.11 6.11
C VAL A 46 -4.87 0.14 5.80
N HIS A 47 -5.65 -0.95 5.85
CA HIS A 47 -7.09 -0.93 5.79
C HIS A 47 -7.67 -1.46 7.11
N HIS A 48 -8.51 -0.67 7.78
CA HIS A 48 -9.24 -1.05 8.99
C HIS A 48 -10.66 -1.48 8.62
N LEU A 49 -10.84 -2.75 8.24
CA LEU A 49 -12.11 -3.26 7.74
C LEU A 49 -13.07 -3.71 8.86
N GLY A 50 -12.53 -3.93 10.05
CA GLY A 50 -13.26 -4.32 11.25
C GLY A 50 -13.35 -5.83 11.47
N ALA A 51 -13.41 -6.20 12.75
CA ALA A 51 -13.41 -7.59 13.20
C ALA A 51 -14.54 -8.41 12.54
N GLY A 52 -14.18 -9.58 11.99
CA GLY A 52 -15.12 -10.49 11.34
C GLY A 52 -15.69 -10.03 10.00
N LYS A 53 -15.20 -8.92 9.43
CA LYS A 53 -15.67 -8.37 8.15
C LYS A 53 -14.87 -8.85 6.96
N VAL A 54 -13.71 -9.44 7.17
CA VAL A 54 -12.81 -9.88 6.11
C VAL A 54 -12.13 -11.18 6.48
N THR A 55 -12.01 -12.09 5.50
CA THR A 55 -11.30 -13.36 5.63
C THR A 55 -10.02 -13.36 4.77
N ALA A 56 -9.12 -14.31 5.01
CA ALA A 56 -7.94 -14.49 4.16
C ALA A 56 -8.29 -14.70 2.68
N LYS A 57 -9.44 -15.35 2.38
CA LYS A 57 -9.92 -15.54 1.01
C LYS A 57 -10.33 -14.22 0.36
N ASP A 58 -11.00 -13.35 1.12
CA ASP A 58 -11.44 -12.04 0.60
C ASP A 58 -10.24 -11.15 0.28
N VAL A 59 -9.23 -11.11 1.18
CA VAL A 59 -8.01 -10.34 0.96
C VAL A 59 -7.21 -10.88 -0.23
N ALA A 60 -7.07 -12.21 -0.35
CA ALA A 60 -6.41 -12.81 -1.51
C ALA A 60 -7.11 -12.44 -2.82
N ALA A 61 -8.46 -12.44 -2.84
CA ALA A 61 -9.24 -12.06 -4.01
C ALA A 61 -9.10 -10.56 -4.35
N ALA A 62 -9.04 -9.68 -3.34
CA ALA A 62 -8.79 -8.25 -3.53
C ALA A 62 -7.37 -8.02 -4.09
N HIS A 63 -6.38 -8.67 -3.49
CA HIS A 63 -4.98 -8.58 -3.95
C HIS A 63 -4.81 -9.00 -5.42
N GLN A 64 -5.49 -10.05 -5.88
CA GLN A 64 -5.43 -10.43 -7.31
C GLN A 64 -5.98 -9.33 -8.24
N LYS A 65 -6.98 -8.55 -7.79
CA LYS A 65 -7.49 -7.40 -8.55
C LYS A 65 -6.46 -6.25 -8.57
N ASP A 66 -5.77 -6.02 -7.45
CA ASP A 66 -4.69 -5.04 -7.39
C ASP A 66 -3.58 -5.37 -8.39
N LEU A 67 -3.10 -6.63 -8.41
CA LEU A 67 -2.07 -7.10 -9.35
C LEU A 67 -2.48 -6.93 -10.82
N ALA A 68 -3.78 -6.97 -11.13
CA ALA A 68 -4.30 -6.78 -12.48
C ALA A 68 -4.18 -5.32 -12.98
N VAL A 69 -4.17 -4.33 -12.06
CA VAL A 69 -4.19 -2.90 -12.41
C VAL A 69 -2.92 -2.14 -11.99
N GLU A 70 -2.11 -2.67 -11.07
CA GLU A 70 -0.97 -2.00 -10.46
C GLU A 70 0.01 -1.37 -11.47
N LYS A 71 0.29 -2.06 -12.57
CA LYS A 71 1.22 -1.61 -13.62
C LYS A 71 0.78 -0.31 -14.30
N LYS A 72 -0.53 -0.07 -14.39
CA LYS A 72 -1.10 1.15 -14.96
C LYS A 72 -0.67 2.39 -14.18
N TYR A 73 -0.44 2.24 -12.88
CA TYR A 73 -0.06 3.30 -11.96
C TYR A 73 1.45 3.28 -11.59
N GLY A 74 2.23 2.38 -12.21
CA GLY A 74 3.64 2.19 -11.87
C GLY A 74 3.87 1.62 -10.47
N VAL A 75 2.85 0.97 -9.93
CA VAL A 75 2.86 0.32 -8.62
C VAL A 75 3.29 -1.14 -8.76
N ASN A 76 3.91 -1.69 -7.73
CA ASN A 76 4.17 -3.10 -7.53
C ASN A 76 3.80 -3.46 -6.09
N ILE A 77 2.68 -4.14 -5.90
CA ILE A 77 2.24 -4.62 -4.59
C ILE A 77 2.98 -5.92 -4.28
N ILE A 78 3.77 -5.91 -3.23
CA ILE A 78 4.76 -6.96 -2.94
C ILE A 78 4.13 -8.09 -2.14
N LYS A 79 3.38 -7.73 -1.07
CA LYS A 79 2.69 -8.67 -0.18
C LYS A 79 1.76 -7.94 0.78
N TYR A 80 0.96 -8.74 1.50
CA TYR A 80 0.09 -8.23 2.55
C TYR A 80 0.13 -9.10 3.80
N TRP A 81 -0.32 -8.53 4.93
CA TRP A 81 -0.51 -9.20 6.21
C TRP A 81 -1.92 -8.89 6.73
N LEU A 82 -2.66 -9.95 7.05
CA LEU A 82 -4.02 -9.87 7.55
C LEU A 82 -4.06 -10.23 9.04
N ASP A 83 -4.51 -9.32 9.88
CA ASP A 83 -5.00 -9.58 11.23
C ASP A 83 -6.50 -9.92 11.16
N GLU A 84 -6.84 -11.20 11.05
CA GLU A 84 -8.25 -11.65 10.98
C GLU A 84 -9.05 -11.28 12.23
N LYS A 85 -8.40 -11.17 13.39
CA LYS A 85 -9.07 -10.87 14.65
C LYS A 85 -9.69 -9.48 14.65
N ASN A 86 -8.92 -8.50 14.16
CA ASN A 86 -9.35 -7.10 14.15
C ASN A 86 -9.89 -6.67 12.77
N GLY A 87 -9.61 -7.45 11.71
CA GLY A 87 -9.95 -7.12 10.33
C GLY A 87 -9.05 -6.01 9.76
N ASP A 88 -7.80 -5.98 10.18
CA ASP A 88 -6.79 -5.05 9.66
C ASP A 88 -5.95 -5.72 8.58
N VAL A 89 -5.77 -5.05 7.46
CA VAL A 89 -4.90 -5.50 6.36
C VAL A 89 -3.79 -4.48 6.15
N TYR A 90 -2.56 -4.95 6.13
CA TYR A 90 -1.36 -4.15 5.88
C TYR A 90 -0.76 -4.60 4.55
N CYS A 91 -0.58 -3.69 3.59
CA CYS A 91 0.01 -3.99 2.28
C CYS A 91 1.35 -3.29 2.12
N LEU A 92 2.35 -4.02 1.63
CA LEU A 92 3.66 -3.47 1.27
C LEU A 92 3.73 -3.32 -0.24
N ALA A 93 4.04 -2.11 -0.70
CA ALA A 93 4.12 -1.80 -2.11
C ALA A 93 5.29 -0.87 -2.44
N SER A 94 5.82 -1.00 -3.65
CA SER A 94 6.71 -0.03 -4.28
C SER A 94 5.91 0.82 -5.26
N ALA A 95 5.93 2.15 -5.09
CA ALA A 95 5.13 3.08 -5.88
C ALA A 95 5.86 4.41 -6.14
N PRO A 96 5.51 5.16 -7.20
CA PRO A 96 6.04 6.51 -7.43
C PRO A 96 5.67 7.48 -6.31
N ASP A 97 4.45 7.35 -5.78
CA ASP A 97 3.90 8.14 -4.68
C ASP A 97 2.68 7.44 -4.06
N SER A 98 2.16 8.00 -2.97
CA SER A 98 0.98 7.48 -2.26
C SER A 98 -0.31 7.57 -3.07
N GLU A 99 -0.44 8.54 -3.96
CA GLU A 99 -1.64 8.71 -4.79
C GLU A 99 -1.75 7.61 -5.85
N SER A 100 -0.62 7.20 -6.44
CA SER A 100 -0.57 6.06 -7.36
C SER A 100 -1.03 4.76 -6.69
N LEU A 101 -0.60 4.53 -5.44
CA LEU A 101 -1.04 3.37 -4.66
C LEU A 101 -2.54 3.45 -4.32
N ARG A 102 -3.01 4.63 -3.88
CA ARG A 102 -4.43 4.90 -3.62
C ARG A 102 -5.29 4.65 -4.87
N ALA A 103 -4.85 5.13 -6.03
CA ALA A 103 -5.56 4.96 -7.29
C ALA A 103 -5.62 3.48 -7.72
N THR A 104 -4.57 2.70 -7.45
CA THR A 104 -4.54 1.26 -7.70
C THR A 104 -5.66 0.56 -6.92
N HIS A 105 -5.74 0.74 -5.61
CA HIS A 105 -6.78 0.13 -4.77
C HIS A 105 -8.19 0.61 -5.15
N ALA A 106 -8.35 1.91 -5.45
CA ALA A 106 -9.64 2.48 -5.86
C ALA A 106 -10.17 1.84 -7.14
N GLU A 107 -9.31 1.64 -8.16
CA GLU A 107 -9.71 0.99 -9.42
C GLU A 107 -9.90 -0.51 -9.26
N ALA A 108 -9.04 -1.18 -8.48
CA ALA A 108 -9.07 -2.63 -8.34
C ALA A 108 -10.33 -3.16 -7.65
N HIS A 109 -10.71 -2.54 -6.54
CA HIS A 109 -11.79 -3.04 -5.69
C HIS A 109 -12.54 -1.96 -4.88
N GLY A 110 -12.16 -0.70 -4.99
CA GLY A 110 -12.84 0.43 -4.36
C GLY A 110 -12.53 0.63 -2.86
N LEU A 111 -11.78 -0.27 -2.22
CA LEU A 111 -11.38 -0.13 -0.81
C LEU A 111 -10.08 0.67 -0.73
N VAL A 112 -10.20 1.96 -0.44
CA VAL A 112 -9.05 2.85 -0.31
C VAL A 112 -8.41 2.68 1.07
N PRO A 113 -7.07 2.66 1.19
CA PRO A 113 -6.41 2.56 2.50
C PRO A 113 -6.75 3.74 3.42
N ASP A 114 -6.93 3.45 4.71
CA ASP A 114 -7.11 4.46 5.77
C ASP A 114 -5.84 5.29 5.97
N ALA A 115 -4.67 4.66 5.84
CA ALA A 115 -3.38 5.33 5.87
C ALA A 115 -2.40 4.72 4.87
N ILE A 116 -1.54 5.56 4.28
CA ILE A 116 -0.43 5.16 3.42
C ILE A 116 0.82 5.84 3.97
N ARG A 117 1.80 5.04 4.38
CA ARG A 117 3.04 5.50 5.01
C ARG A 117 4.23 5.23 4.10
N LYS A 118 5.00 6.25 3.76
CA LYS A 118 6.30 6.05 3.12
C LYS A 118 7.26 5.51 4.16
N VAL A 119 7.90 4.37 3.86
CA VAL A 119 8.76 3.68 4.82
C VAL A 119 10.14 3.39 4.22
N SER A 120 11.13 3.24 5.11
CA SER A 120 12.38 2.55 4.81
C SER A 120 12.34 1.15 5.43
N GLU A 121 12.86 0.16 4.72
CA GLU A 121 12.96 -1.22 5.23
C GLU A 121 14.34 -1.46 5.82
N GLY A 122 14.36 -2.14 6.96
CA GLY A 122 15.59 -2.58 7.61
C GLY A 122 16.12 -3.89 7.06
N LYS A 123 17.16 -4.41 7.73
CA LYS A 123 17.78 -5.68 7.37
C LYS A 123 16.76 -6.82 7.47
N ARG A 124 16.72 -7.67 6.44
CA ARG A 124 15.82 -8.80 6.38
C ARG A 124 16.53 -10.10 6.75
N ALA A 125 15.93 -10.89 7.65
CA ALA A 125 16.29 -12.26 7.94
C ALA A 125 15.33 -13.25 7.23
N GLN A 126 15.73 -14.50 7.14
CA GLN A 126 14.90 -15.57 6.59
C GLN A 126 13.77 -15.91 7.57
N ALA A 127 12.54 -16.01 7.07
CA ALA A 127 11.43 -16.58 7.81
C ALA A 127 11.60 -18.10 7.92
N LEU A 128 11.45 -18.65 9.12
CA LEU A 128 11.60 -20.09 9.40
C LEU A 128 10.31 -20.86 9.13
N LYS A 129 9.16 -20.18 9.08
CA LYS A 129 7.82 -20.71 8.80
C LYS A 129 7.36 -21.82 9.77
N ASN A 130 7.92 -21.86 10.97
CA ASN A 130 7.65 -22.89 11.97
C ASN A 130 6.93 -22.37 13.22
N LYS A 131 6.58 -21.07 13.25
CA LYS A 131 5.90 -20.38 14.33
C LYS A 131 4.83 -19.44 13.80
N ASN A 132 4.08 -18.82 14.70
CA ASN A 132 3.12 -17.79 14.35
C ASN A 132 3.87 -16.53 13.87
N LEU A 133 3.29 -15.88 12.86
CA LEU A 133 3.79 -14.61 12.36
C LEU A 133 3.08 -13.47 13.09
N TYR A 134 3.85 -12.50 13.54
CA TYR A 134 3.36 -11.31 14.22
C TYR A 134 3.87 -10.06 13.52
N LEU A 135 2.99 -9.08 13.42
CA LEU A 135 3.32 -7.69 13.11
C LEU A 135 3.13 -6.89 14.39
N ASP A 136 4.16 -6.18 14.82
CA ASP A 136 4.06 -5.26 15.94
C ASP A 136 4.28 -3.81 15.49
N ILE A 137 3.72 -2.87 16.28
CA ILE A 137 3.75 -1.44 15.94
C ILE A 137 4.18 -0.63 17.16
N HIS A 138 5.20 0.19 16.93
CA HIS A 138 5.66 1.21 17.87
C HIS A 138 5.27 2.60 17.34
N GLU A 139 4.45 3.33 18.08
CA GLU A 139 4.08 4.70 17.80
C GLU A 139 4.92 5.65 18.70
N LEU A 140 6.06 6.10 18.19
CA LEU A 140 7.02 6.91 18.92
C LEU A 140 6.79 8.41 18.75
N GLY A 141 6.05 8.79 17.71
CA GLY A 141 5.70 10.16 17.37
C GLY A 141 6.67 10.85 16.40
N PRO A 142 6.19 11.88 15.69
CA PRO A 142 6.94 12.57 14.65
C PRO A 142 8.29 13.12 15.15
N GLY A 143 9.36 12.85 14.37
CA GLY A 143 10.71 13.35 14.67
C GLY A 143 11.40 12.70 15.89
N LYS A 144 10.83 11.62 16.44
CA LYS A 144 11.38 10.93 17.61
C LYS A 144 12.26 9.74 17.26
N VAL A 145 12.26 9.31 16.00
CA VAL A 145 13.02 8.12 15.57
C VAL A 145 13.48 8.28 14.13
N THR A 146 14.69 7.80 13.84
CA THR A 146 15.25 7.67 12.50
C THR A 146 15.48 6.20 12.17
N ALA A 147 15.64 5.88 10.88
CA ALA A 147 16.00 4.53 10.44
C ALA A 147 17.30 4.03 11.11
N LYS A 148 18.24 4.93 11.39
CA LYS A 148 19.49 4.61 12.10
C LYS A 148 19.24 4.21 13.55
N ASP A 149 18.35 4.90 14.25
CA ASP A 149 18.00 4.58 15.65
C ASP A 149 17.34 3.20 15.73
N VAL A 150 16.41 2.91 14.78
CA VAL A 150 15.75 1.60 14.71
C VAL A 150 16.73 0.50 14.36
N ALA A 151 17.67 0.74 13.45
CA ALA A 151 18.72 -0.24 13.16
C ALA A 151 19.54 -0.59 14.40
N GLY A 152 19.88 0.42 15.23
CA GLY A 152 20.60 0.21 16.49
C GLY A 152 19.78 -0.53 17.55
N ALA A 153 18.47 -0.30 17.61
CA ALA A 153 17.55 -1.05 18.47
C ALA A 153 17.41 -2.50 18.02
N HIS A 154 17.22 -2.71 16.72
CA HIS A 154 17.11 -4.04 16.12
C HIS A 154 18.35 -4.91 16.36
N GLU A 155 19.55 -4.35 16.29
CA GLU A 155 20.78 -5.11 16.63
C GLU A 155 20.78 -5.61 18.08
N LYS A 156 20.19 -4.87 19.03
CA LYS A 156 20.01 -5.33 20.41
C LYS A 156 18.96 -6.43 20.51
N ASP A 157 17.86 -6.31 19.77
CA ASP A 157 16.83 -7.35 19.67
C ASP A 157 17.43 -8.67 19.17
N LEU A 158 18.28 -8.63 18.13
CA LEU A 158 18.94 -9.82 17.59
C LEU A 158 19.82 -10.55 18.61
N GLN A 159 20.38 -9.82 19.59
CA GLN A 159 21.17 -10.44 20.67
C GLN A 159 20.30 -11.19 21.68
N VAL A 160 19.05 -10.75 21.87
CA VAL A 160 18.12 -11.26 22.89
C VAL A 160 17.12 -12.27 22.31
N GLN A 161 16.73 -12.16 21.05
CA GLN A 161 15.62 -12.90 20.43
C GLN A 161 15.64 -14.42 20.64
N LYS A 162 16.85 -15.04 20.61
CA LYS A 162 17.00 -16.50 20.79
C LYS A 162 16.57 -16.96 22.18
N LYS A 163 16.78 -16.14 23.21
CA LYS A 163 16.38 -16.43 24.61
C LYS A 163 14.87 -16.65 24.73
N TYR A 164 14.09 -15.92 23.95
CA TYR A 164 12.63 -16.01 23.93
C TYR A 164 12.08 -16.80 22.74
N GLY A 165 12.96 -17.42 21.95
CA GLY A 165 12.56 -18.19 20.79
C GLY A 165 11.90 -17.34 19.70
N VAL A 166 12.24 -16.08 19.59
CA VAL A 166 11.77 -15.14 18.56
C VAL A 166 12.72 -15.18 17.37
N ASN A 167 12.19 -14.96 16.16
CA ASN A 167 12.94 -14.72 14.94
C ASN A 167 12.43 -13.42 14.31
N LEU A 168 13.18 -12.34 14.50
CA LEU A 168 12.88 -11.03 13.89
C LEU A 168 13.24 -11.07 12.42
N ILE A 169 12.26 -10.86 11.54
CA ILE A 169 12.41 -11.02 10.08
C ILE A 169 12.86 -9.71 9.45
N THR A 170 12.16 -8.62 9.72
CA THR A 170 12.43 -7.28 9.18
C THR A 170 11.65 -6.23 9.94
N TYR A 171 11.91 -4.97 9.64
CA TYR A 171 11.14 -3.84 10.15
C TYR A 171 11.02 -2.74 9.10
N TRP A 172 10.01 -1.87 9.26
CA TRP A 172 9.80 -0.68 8.44
C TRP A 172 9.68 0.55 9.32
N VAL A 173 10.27 1.65 8.86
CA VAL A 173 10.32 2.92 9.59
C VAL A 173 9.65 4.02 8.78
N ASP A 174 8.59 4.59 9.33
CA ASP A 174 8.02 5.87 8.91
C ASP A 174 8.61 6.98 9.79
N GLU A 175 9.74 7.55 9.39
CA GLU A 175 10.41 8.62 10.13
C GLU A 175 9.54 9.88 10.28
N LYS A 176 8.68 10.15 9.28
CA LYS A 176 7.82 11.33 9.27
C LYS A 176 6.82 11.31 10.42
N ASN A 177 6.19 10.17 10.66
CA ASN A 177 5.19 10.01 11.70
C ASN A 177 5.78 9.38 12.98
N GLY A 178 7.01 8.86 12.91
CA GLY A 178 7.67 8.18 14.02
C GLY A 178 7.02 6.83 14.35
N THR A 179 6.61 6.09 13.32
CA THR A 179 6.03 4.76 13.45
C THR A 179 7.04 3.71 13.00
N VAL A 180 7.22 2.67 13.81
CA VAL A 180 8.04 1.50 13.46
C VAL A 180 7.13 0.27 13.47
N MET A 181 7.24 -0.56 12.43
CA MET A 181 6.52 -1.82 12.31
C MET A 181 7.54 -2.93 12.17
N CYS A 182 7.46 -3.96 13.03
CA CYS A 182 8.38 -5.09 13.01
C CYS A 182 7.61 -6.37 12.67
N LEU A 183 8.21 -7.20 11.82
CA LEU A 183 7.68 -8.52 11.45
C LEU A 183 8.55 -9.59 12.11
N ALA A 184 7.93 -10.47 12.85
CA ALA A 184 8.63 -11.52 13.58
C ALA A 184 7.84 -12.83 13.64
N GLU A 185 8.56 -13.93 13.82
CA GLU A 185 8.00 -15.23 14.19
C GLU A 185 8.23 -15.48 15.67
N ALA A 186 7.18 -15.87 16.38
CA ALA A 186 7.23 -16.27 17.79
C ALA A 186 6.20 -17.35 18.09
N ALA A 187 6.36 -18.08 19.19
CA ALA A 187 5.34 -18.99 19.67
C ALA A 187 4.12 -18.22 20.19
N ASP A 188 4.38 -17.12 20.88
CA ASP A 188 3.41 -16.24 21.51
C ASP A 188 3.80 -14.77 21.39
N SER A 189 2.82 -13.86 21.38
CA SER A 189 3.05 -12.41 21.32
C SER A 189 3.82 -11.87 22.54
N THR A 190 3.68 -12.52 23.71
CA THR A 190 4.38 -12.12 24.92
C THR A 190 5.90 -12.32 24.82
N ASP A 191 6.35 -13.29 24.04
CA ASP A 191 7.78 -13.54 23.82
C ASP A 191 8.41 -12.42 22.99
N LEU A 192 7.68 -11.88 22.01
CA LEU A 192 8.09 -10.72 21.24
C LEU A 192 8.19 -9.48 22.14
N ILE A 193 7.17 -9.23 22.97
CA ILE A 193 7.17 -8.13 23.94
C ILE A 193 8.34 -8.23 24.92
N LYS A 194 8.64 -9.42 25.44
CA LYS A 194 9.79 -9.65 26.33
C LYS A 194 11.11 -9.37 25.63
N THR A 195 11.22 -9.75 24.35
CA THR A 195 12.42 -9.49 23.54
C THR A 195 12.70 -8.00 23.46
N HIS A 196 11.75 -7.19 23.03
CA HIS A 196 11.91 -5.74 22.94
C HIS A 196 12.16 -5.09 24.31
N LYS A 197 11.43 -5.53 25.33
CA LYS A 197 11.59 -4.99 26.69
C LYS A 197 13.01 -5.21 27.25
N GLU A 198 13.58 -6.41 27.06
CA GLU A 198 14.93 -6.73 27.51
C GLU A 198 16.01 -6.05 26.66
N ALA A 199 15.80 -5.99 25.33
CA ALA A 199 16.78 -5.46 24.40
C ALA A 199 17.01 -3.95 24.52
N HIS A 200 15.92 -3.19 24.60
CA HIS A 200 15.99 -1.73 24.57
C HIS A 200 14.89 -1.00 25.35
N GLY A 201 13.95 -1.71 25.96
CA GLY A 201 12.92 -1.15 26.82
C GLY A 201 11.70 -0.55 26.10
N LEU A 202 11.71 -0.41 24.77
CA LEU A 202 10.58 0.11 24.00
C LEU A 202 9.61 -1.03 23.67
N VAL A 203 8.45 -1.03 24.30
CA VAL A 203 7.41 -2.05 24.10
C VAL A 203 6.46 -1.57 23.00
N PRO A 204 6.06 -2.43 22.05
CA PRO A 204 5.10 -2.05 21.02
C PRO A 204 3.72 -1.76 21.62
N GLN A 205 3.00 -0.78 21.05
CA GLN A 205 1.64 -0.46 21.45
C GLN A 205 0.64 -1.48 20.90
N LYS A 206 0.98 -2.16 19.81
CA LYS A 206 0.13 -3.16 19.17
C LYS A 206 0.96 -4.36 18.73
N VAL A 207 0.51 -5.57 19.03
CA VAL A 207 1.08 -6.82 18.53
C VAL A 207 -0.04 -7.67 17.96
N MET A 208 0.04 -8.01 16.70
CA MET A 208 -1.01 -8.71 15.96
C MET A 208 -0.47 -10.02 15.40
N LYS A 209 -1.21 -11.11 15.60
CA LYS A 209 -0.96 -12.35 14.86
C LYS A 209 -1.52 -12.16 13.46
N VAL A 210 -0.68 -12.36 12.44
CA VAL A 210 -1.06 -12.10 11.05
C VAL A 210 -0.86 -13.31 10.15
N LYS A 211 -1.60 -13.31 9.04
CA LYS A 211 -1.43 -14.23 7.90
C LYS A 211 -0.82 -13.45 6.74
N GLU A 212 0.30 -13.93 6.20
CA GLU A 212 0.95 -13.32 5.03
C GLU A 212 0.37 -13.91 3.74
N GLY A 213 0.22 -13.04 2.71
CA GLY A 213 -0.07 -13.40 1.33
C GLY A 213 0.69 -12.53 0.32
N GLN A 214 0.70 -12.97 -0.94
CA GLN A 214 1.32 -12.30 -2.08
C GLN A 214 0.68 -12.73 -3.40
#